data_3d7f17d094fda330c7796437c9826724
#
_entry.id   3d7f17d094fda330c7796437c9826724
#
_cell.length_a   1.000
_cell.length_b   1.000
_cell.length_c   1.000
_cell.angle_alpha   90.00
_cell.angle_beta   90.00
_cell.angle_gamma   90.00
#
_symmetry.space_group_name_H-M   'P 1'
#
loop_
_entity.id
_entity.type
_entity.pdbx_description
1 polymer ?
#
loop_
_entity_poly.entity_id
_entity_poly.type
_entity_poly.pdbx_seq_one_letter_code
_entity_poly.pdbx_strand_id
1 'polypeptide(L)'
;MARLAGVDLPPTKRAEIGLTYIYGIGRTRAKSLLYRAGIDFDKKVRDLTEDEINRVRTILEEEGAVEGDLRKEISMNIKRHIEMGSYRGLRHRRGLPVRGQRTHTNARTRKGPAKPIAGKKK
;
A
#
# COMPACT_ATOMS: atom_id res chain seq x y z
N MET A 1 -1.57 -11.87 19.64
CA MET A 1 -1.04 -11.33 18.38
C MET A 1 -1.54 -9.92 18.17
N ALA A 2 -0.63 -8.99 17.85
CA ALA A 2 -1.01 -7.60 17.68
C ALA A 2 -1.77 -7.41 16.38
N ARG A 3 -2.84 -6.62 16.43
CA ARG A 3 -3.66 -6.35 15.26
C ARG A 3 -3.96 -4.85 15.18
N LEU A 4 -3.64 -4.25 14.04
CA LEU A 4 -3.85 -2.83 13.78
C LEU A 4 -4.49 -2.65 12.42
N ALA A 5 -5.45 -1.74 12.31
CA ALA A 5 -6.14 -1.43 11.07
C ALA A 5 -6.68 -2.69 10.36
N GLY A 6 -7.06 -3.70 11.13
CA GLY A 6 -7.56 -4.96 10.58
C GLY A 6 -6.49 -5.93 10.09
N VAL A 7 -5.21 -5.61 10.32
CA VAL A 7 -4.10 -6.45 9.87
C VAL A 7 -3.41 -7.09 11.06
N ASP A 8 -3.18 -8.40 10.99
CA ASP A 8 -2.41 -9.11 12.01
C ASP A 8 -0.92 -8.88 11.75
N LEU A 9 -0.23 -8.36 12.74
CA LEU A 9 1.19 -8.07 12.62
C LEU A 9 2.02 -9.30 12.96
N PRO A 10 3.12 -9.56 12.23
CA PRO A 10 3.96 -10.71 12.51
C PRO A 10 4.68 -10.56 13.85
N PRO A 11 4.52 -11.50 14.79
CA PRO A 11 5.07 -11.33 16.14
C PRO A 11 6.60 -11.43 16.21
N THR A 12 7.23 -12.07 15.23
CA THR A 12 8.67 -12.28 15.23
C THR A 12 9.45 -11.12 14.63
N LYS A 13 8.78 -10.15 14.00
CA LYS A 13 9.43 -9.01 13.37
C LYS A 13 9.56 -7.84 14.33
N ARG A 14 10.55 -6.97 14.10
CA ARG A 14 10.66 -5.72 14.86
C ARG A 14 9.44 -4.84 14.57
N ALA A 15 9.09 -3.97 15.50
CA ALA A 15 7.94 -3.11 15.33
C ALA A 15 8.02 -2.28 14.05
N GLU A 16 9.20 -1.75 13.73
CA GLU A 16 9.43 -0.98 12.51
C GLU A 16 9.06 -1.77 11.25
N ILE A 17 9.46 -3.03 11.20
CA ILE A 17 9.19 -3.88 10.05
C ILE A 17 7.76 -4.40 10.07
N GLY A 18 7.26 -4.76 11.26
CA GLY A 18 5.89 -5.27 11.40
C GLY A 18 4.85 -4.27 10.94
N LEU A 19 5.03 -3.00 11.24
CA LEU A 19 4.08 -1.97 10.82
C LEU A 19 4.01 -1.81 9.30
N THR A 20 5.06 -2.15 8.57
CA THR A 20 5.05 -2.05 7.11
C THR A 20 4.11 -3.06 6.44
N TYR A 21 3.60 -4.02 7.19
CA TYR A 21 2.61 -4.97 6.67
C TYR A 21 1.24 -4.32 6.48
N ILE A 22 1.04 -3.14 7.05
CA ILE A 22 -0.20 -2.39 6.85
C ILE A 22 -0.10 -1.59 5.55
N TYR A 23 -1.09 -1.73 4.68
CA TYR A 23 -1.11 -0.99 3.42
C TYR A 23 -1.11 0.52 3.68
N GLY A 24 -0.17 1.21 3.07
CA GLY A 24 -0.01 2.66 3.27
C GLY A 24 1.08 3.04 4.25
N ILE A 25 1.71 2.08 4.92
CA ILE A 25 2.79 2.34 5.85
C ILE A 25 4.09 1.73 5.32
N GLY A 26 5.05 2.59 4.98
CA GLY A 26 6.41 2.17 4.65
C GLY A 26 7.31 2.29 5.87
N ARG A 27 8.61 2.03 5.67
CA ARG A 27 9.56 2.07 6.79
C ARG A 27 9.67 3.45 7.42
N THR A 28 9.66 4.51 6.61
CA THR A 28 9.77 5.87 7.13
C THR A 28 8.57 6.25 7.97
N ARG A 29 7.37 5.93 7.51
CA ARG A 29 6.15 6.21 8.25
C ARG A 29 6.08 5.37 9.52
N ALA A 30 6.53 4.12 9.45
CA ALA A 30 6.59 3.25 10.62
C ALA A 30 7.49 3.83 11.70
N LYS A 31 8.67 4.33 11.33
CA LYS A 31 9.58 4.98 12.28
C LYS A 31 8.96 6.22 12.90
N SER A 32 8.28 7.03 12.09
CA SER A 32 7.60 8.22 12.58
C SER A 32 6.52 7.88 13.60
N LEU A 33 5.72 6.85 13.31
CA LEU A 33 4.68 6.40 14.24
C LEU A 33 5.26 5.92 15.57
N LEU A 34 6.32 5.13 15.51
CA LEU A 34 6.96 4.60 16.72
C LEU A 34 7.61 5.70 17.53
N TYR A 35 8.23 6.67 16.86
CA TYR A 35 8.83 7.82 17.54
C TYR A 35 7.76 8.63 18.27
N ARG A 36 6.65 8.91 17.62
CA ARG A 36 5.55 9.66 18.23
C ARG A 36 4.90 8.90 19.38
N ALA A 37 4.86 7.59 19.31
CA ALA A 37 4.30 6.74 20.36
C ALA A 37 5.29 6.46 21.49
N GLY A 38 6.56 6.85 21.32
CA GLY A 38 7.59 6.61 22.33
C GLY A 38 8.01 5.15 22.43
N ILE A 39 7.99 4.43 21.33
CA ILE A 39 8.31 2.99 21.29
C ILE A 39 9.66 2.80 20.59
N ASP A 40 10.48 1.89 21.12
CA ASP A 40 11.76 1.53 20.51
C ASP A 40 11.51 0.84 19.16
N PHE A 41 12.24 1.26 18.12
CA PHE A 41 12.10 0.71 16.78
C PHE A 41 12.46 -0.78 16.70
N ASP A 42 13.40 -1.21 17.52
CA ASP A 42 13.89 -2.58 17.50
C ASP A 42 13.07 -3.55 18.36
N LYS A 43 12.10 -3.04 19.09
CA LYS A 43 11.23 -3.89 19.90
C LYS A 43 10.40 -4.78 19.01
N LYS A 44 10.35 -6.07 19.32
CA LYS A 44 9.57 -7.02 18.52
C LYS A 44 8.07 -6.83 18.76
N VAL A 45 7.28 -7.10 17.74
CA VAL A 45 5.82 -6.93 17.81
C VAL A 45 5.24 -7.71 18.99
N ARG A 46 5.72 -8.93 19.23
CA ARG A 46 5.22 -9.75 20.35
C ARG A 46 5.49 -9.14 21.73
N ASP A 47 6.47 -8.24 21.82
CA ASP A 47 6.84 -7.62 23.09
C ASP A 47 6.10 -6.30 23.34
N LEU A 48 5.27 -5.86 22.39
CA LEU A 48 4.49 -4.65 22.55
C LEU A 48 3.38 -4.84 23.56
N THR A 49 3.23 -3.87 24.45
CA THR A 49 2.12 -3.88 25.41
C THR A 49 0.85 -3.35 24.75
N GLU A 50 -0.31 -3.62 25.37
CA GLU A 50 -1.58 -3.11 24.86
C GLU A 50 -1.61 -1.59 24.84
N ASP A 51 -0.98 -0.93 25.84
CA ASP A 51 -0.91 0.51 25.86
C ASP A 51 -0.12 1.07 24.69
N GLU A 52 0.99 0.42 24.35
CA GLU A 52 1.80 0.81 23.21
C GLU A 52 1.02 0.66 21.90
N ILE A 53 0.32 -0.46 21.73
CA ILE A 53 -0.50 -0.71 20.56
C ILE A 53 -1.62 0.32 20.46
N ASN A 54 -2.26 0.68 21.56
CA ASN A 54 -3.31 1.67 21.58
C ASN A 54 -2.79 3.06 21.22
N ARG A 55 -1.58 3.41 21.66
CA ARG A 55 -0.96 4.69 21.29
C ARG A 55 -0.72 4.76 19.78
N VAL A 56 -0.22 3.68 19.19
CA VAL A 56 -0.01 3.62 17.75
C VAL A 56 -1.33 3.72 17.01
N ARG A 57 -2.35 3.03 17.50
CA ARG A 57 -3.69 3.06 16.89
C ARG A 57 -4.27 4.47 16.89
N THR A 58 -4.14 5.19 17.99
CA THR A 58 -4.62 6.56 18.10
C THR A 58 -3.92 7.48 17.11
N ILE A 59 -2.60 7.34 16.98
CA ILE A 59 -1.82 8.14 16.04
C ILE A 59 -2.23 7.82 14.60
N LEU A 60 -2.46 6.55 14.27
CA LEU A 60 -2.91 6.17 12.93
C LEU A 60 -4.27 6.78 12.59
N GLU A 61 -5.18 6.81 13.54
CA GLU A 61 -6.49 7.42 13.33
C GLU A 61 -6.36 8.92 13.07
N GLU A 62 -5.43 9.59 13.74
CA GLU A 62 -5.18 11.02 13.52
C GLU A 62 -4.56 11.30 12.15
N GLU A 63 -3.67 10.43 11.68
CA GLU A 63 -2.95 10.65 10.44
C GLU A 63 -3.79 10.34 9.20
N GLY A 64 -4.82 9.54 9.35
CA GLY A 64 -5.75 9.30 8.26
C GLY A 64 -5.57 7.96 7.55
N ALA A 65 -5.85 7.93 6.24
CA ALA A 65 -6.13 6.71 5.50
C ALA A 65 -4.99 5.69 5.46
N VAL A 66 -5.32 4.46 5.84
CA VAL A 66 -4.48 3.27 5.65
C VAL A 66 -5.41 2.12 5.26
N GLU A 67 -4.84 1.05 4.73
CA GLU A 67 -5.58 -0.16 4.34
C GLU A 67 -6.80 0.14 3.47
N GLY A 68 -7.97 -0.32 3.88
CA GLY A 68 -9.18 -0.19 3.08
C GLY A 68 -9.53 1.24 2.71
N ASP A 69 -9.35 2.18 3.64
CA ASP A 69 -9.64 3.59 3.38
C ASP A 69 -8.70 4.15 2.32
N LEU A 70 -7.42 3.82 2.40
CA LEU A 70 -6.45 4.27 1.41
C LEU A 70 -6.72 3.66 0.04
N ARG A 71 -7.02 2.37 0.00
CA ARG A 71 -7.36 1.70 -1.26
C ARG A 71 -8.58 2.31 -1.91
N LYS A 72 -9.59 2.64 -1.12
CA LYS A 72 -10.80 3.30 -1.60
C LYS A 72 -10.48 4.66 -2.18
N GLU A 73 -9.65 5.44 -1.49
CA GLU A 73 -9.24 6.76 -1.95
C GLU A 73 -8.51 6.69 -3.29
N ILE A 74 -7.57 5.76 -3.42
CA ILE A 74 -6.82 5.57 -4.67
C ILE A 74 -7.77 5.17 -5.80
N SER A 75 -8.68 4.23 -5.54
CA SER A 75 -9.66 3.79 -6.54
C SER A 75 -10.55 4.93 -6.99
N MET A 76 -10.99 5.77 -6.06
CA MET A 76 -11.83 6.93 -6.39
C MET A 76 -11.06 7.97 -7.20
N ASN A 77 -9.79 8.18 -6.90
CA ASN A 77 -8.96 9.11 -7.66
C ASN A 77 -8.76 8.64 -9.10
N ILE A 78 -8.53 7.34 -9.28
CA ILE A 78 -8.41 6.76 -10.62
C ILE A 78 -9.74 6.88 -11.38
N LYS A 79 -10.85 6.58 -10.71
CA LYS A 79 -12.18 6.68 -11.31
C LYS A 79 -12.48 8.11 -11.75
N ARG A 80 -12.08 9.09 -10.94
CA ARG A 80 -12.27 10.49 -11.29
C ARG A 80 -11.52 10.88 -12.57
N HIS A 81 -10.29 10.40 -12.72
CA HIS A 81 -9.53 10.64 -13.95
C HIS A 81 -10.21 10.01 -15.17
N ILE A 82 -10.77 8.81 -15.01
CA ILE A 82 -11.49 8.12 -16.09
C ILE A 82 -12.75 8.92 -16.47
N GLU A 83 -13.51 9.36 -15.49
CA GLU A 83 -14.74 10.12 -15.72
C GLU A 83 -14.48 11.47 -16.37
N MET A 84 -13.37 12.12 -16.04
CA MET A 84 -13.00 13.39 -16.64
C MET A 84 -12.53 13.26 -18.09
N GLY A 85 -12.24 12.04 -18.54
CA GLY A 85 -11.74 11.82 -19.89
C GLY A 85 -10.33 12.32 -20.12
N SER A 86 -9.55 12.49 -19.05
CA SER A 86 -8.16 12.92 -19.16
C SER A 86 -7.31 11.84 -19.81
N TYR A 87 -6.11 12.24 -20.29
CA TYR A 87 -5.17 11.26 -20.85
C TYR A 87 -4.84 10.18 -19.82
N ARG A 88 -4.59 10.57 -18.57
CA ARG A 88 -4.32 9.61 -17.50
C ARG A 88 -5.50 8.63 -17.33
N GLY A 89 -6.72 9.15 -17.37
CA GLY A 89 -7.91 8.32 -17.26
C GLY A 89 -8.03 7.31 -18.39
N LEU A 90 -7.74 7.72 -19.61
CA LEU A 90 -7.75 6.82 -20.76
C LEU A 90 -6.71 5.70 -20.59
N ARG A 91 -5.51 6.03 -20.08
CA ARG A 91 -4.49 5.02 -19.84
C ARG A 91 -4.93 4.02 -18.76
N HIS A 92 -5.59 4.49 -17.71
CA HIS A 92 -6.13 3.60 -16.67
C HIS A 92 -7.22 2.70 -17.24
N ARG A 93 -8.10 3.25 -18.06
CA ARG A 93 -9.20 2.48 -18.65
C ARG A 93 -8.66 1.33 -19.52
N ARG A 94 -7.59 1.59 -20.26
CA ARG A 94 -6.99 0.59 -21.15
C ARG A 94 -5.99 -0.32 -20.47
N GLY A 95 -5.69 -0.08 -19.18
CA GLY A 95 -4.70 -0.87 -18.47
C GLY A 95 -3.28 -0.67 -18.97
N LEU A 96 -2.96 0.53 -19.44
CA LEU A 96 -1.64 0.87 -19.96
C LEU A 96 -0.86 1.74 -18.99
N PRO A 97 0.47 1.81 -19.12
CA PRO A 97 1.26 2.69 -18.26
C PRO A 97 0.80 4.14 -18.37
N VAL A 98 0.75 4.82 -17.22
CA VAL A 98 0.20 6.17 -17.11
C VAL A 98 1.25 7.25 -17.22
N ARG A 99 2.50 6.92 -16.92
CA ARG A 99 3.59 7.91 -16.82
C ARG A 99 4.52 7.95 -18.03
N GLY A 100 3.99 7.71 -19.21
CA GLY A 100 4.76 7.85 -20.44
C GLY A 100 5.75 6.72 -20.73
N GLN A 101 5.62 5.59 -20.06
CA GLN A 101 6.51 4.46 -20.30
C GLN A 101 6.25 3.82 -21.65
N ARG A 102 7.28 3.18 -22.18
CA ARG A 102 7.17 2.49 -23.46
C ARG A 102 6.26 1.27 -23.33
N THR A 103 5.48 1.02 -24.38
CA THR A 103 4.54 -0.11 -24.39
C THR A 103 5.00 -1.27 -25.27
N HIS A 104 5.94 -1.03 -26.19
CA HIS A 104 6.43 -2.07 -27.09
C HIS A 104 7.34 -3.09 -26.42
N THR A 105 8.02 -2.70 -25.35
CA THR A 105 8.96 -3.57 -24.68
C THR A 105 8.44 -3.94 -23.30
N ASN A 106 8.87 -3.30 -22.28
CA ASN A 106 8.49 -3.60 -20.90
C ASN A 106 7.04 -3.15 -20.64
N ALA A 107 6.64 -2.82 -19.49
CA ALA A 107 5.28 -2.44 -19.10
C ALA A 107 4.42 -3.66 -18.72
N ARG A 108 5.08 -4.74 -18.29
CA ARG A 108 4.34 -5.95 -17.92
C ARG A 108 3.51 -5.80 -16.65
N THR A 109 3.91 -4.90 -15.77
CA THR A 109 3.15 -4.67 -14.51
C THR A 109 1.72 -4.24 -14.81
N ARG A 110 1.52 -3.37 -15.79
CA ARG A 110 0.19 -2.89 -16.16
C ARG A 110 -0.49 -3.78 -17.18
N LYS A 111 0.26 -4.25 -18.16
CA LYS A 111 -0.28 -5.06 -19.26
C LYS A 111 -0.43 -6.53 -18.88
N GLY A 112 0.27 -6.97 -17.85
CA GLY A 112 0.30 -8.36 -17.47
C GLY A 112 1.34 -9.16 -18.25
N PRO A 113 1.44 -10.48 -17.99
CA PRO A 113 2.39 -11.34 -18.69
C PRO A 113 2.14 -11.34 -20.19
N ALA A 114 3.21 -11.52 -20.96
CA ALA A 114 3.10 -11.62 -22.40
C ALA A 114 2.28 -12.86 -22.78
N LYS A 115 1.33 -12.69 -23.69
CA LYS A 115 0.48 -13.77 -24.16
C LYS A 115 0.69 -14.01 -25.64
N PRO A 116 0.81 -15.26 -26.07
CA PRO A 116 0.87 -15.54 -27.51
C PRO A 116 -0.46 -15.19 -28.16
N ILE A 117 -0.39 -14.74 -29.41
CA ILE A 117 -1.60 -14.43 -30.15
C ILE A 117 -2.21 -15.74 -30.66
N ALA A 118 -3.45 -15.99 -30.23
CA ALA A 118 -4.14 -17.22 -30.64
C ALA A 118 -4.31 -17.27 -32.17
N GLY A 119 -4.05 -18.41 -32.74
CA GLY A 119 -4.20 -18.63 -34.16
C GLY A 119 -3.00 -18.21 -35.01
N LYS A 120 -2.02 -17.56 -34.43
CA LYS A 120 -0.81 -17.17 -35.14
C LYS A 120 0.24 -18.25 -35.07
N LYS A 121 -0.13 -19.39 -35.50
CA LYS A 121 0.76 -20.53 -35.49
C LYS A 121 1.44 -20.67 -36.82
N LYS A 122 2.56 -21.24 -36.75
CA LYS A 122 3.30 -21.42 -37.99
C LYS A 122 3.48 -22.83 -38.29
#